data_fdfa922442375908b99bd9224f7e115b
#
_entry.id   fdfa922442375908b99bd9224f7e115b
#
_cell.length_a   1.000
_cell.length_b   1.000
_cell.length_c   1.000
_cell.angle_alpha   90.00
_cell.angle_beta   90.00
_cell.angle_gamma   90.00
#
_symmetry.space_group_name_H-M   'P 1'
#
loop_
_entity.id
_entity.type
_entity.pdbx_description
1 polymer ?
#
loop_
_entity_poly.entity_id
_entity_poly.type
_entity_poly.pdbx_seq_one_letter_code
_entity_poly.pdbx_strand_id
1 'polypeptide(L)' 'MSVQHVDGHEIDALIKMFDALPFTTGKPSFIIAHTVKGKGVSYMENNVKWHHGVPNATQYEDALRELDNALITVNE' A
#
# COMPACT_ATOMS: atom_id res chain seq x y z
N MET A 1 -25.49 -5.60 0.65
CA MET A 1 -24.11 -5.40 1.14
C MET A 1 -23.53 -4.17 0.45
N SER A 2 -22.86 -3.32 1.22
CA SER A 2 -22.25 -2.09 0.70
C SER A 2 -20.77 -2.32 0.42
N VAL A 3 -20.31 -2.00 -0.79
CA VAL A 3 -18.93 -2.22 -1.21
C VAL A 3 -18.30 -0.90 -1.61
N GLN A 4 -17.11 -0.61 -1.07
CA GLN A 4 -16.33 0.56 -1.42
C GLN A 4 -14.90 0.14 -1.76
N HIS A 5 -14.27 0.90 -2.65
CA HIS A 5 -12.89 0.66 -3.08
C HIS A 5 -11.98 1.76 -2.52
N VAL A 6 -10.76 1.40 -2.18
CA VAL A 6 -9.78 2.36 -1.67
C VAL A 6 -8.38 1.98 -2.16
N ASP A 7 -7.51 2.97 -2.34
CA ASP A 7 -6.09 2.71 -2.55
C ASP A 7 -5.48 2.27 -1.23
N GLY A 8 -5.07 0.99 -1.14
CA GLY A 8 -4.53 0.40 0.08
C GLY A 8 -3.17 0.94 0.50
N HIS A 9 -2.53 1.80 -0.32
CA HIS A 9 -1.25 2.43 0.00
C HIS A 9 -1.41 3.90 0.44
N GLU A 10 -2.65 4.41 0.46
CA GLU A 10 -2.95 5.77 0.89
C GLU A 10 -3.54 5.75 2.29
N ILE A 11 -2.70 6.07 3.29
CA ILE A 11 -3.11 5.97 4.70
C ILE A 11 -4.29 6.89 5.02
N ASP A 12 -4.27 8.13 4.51
CA ASP A 12 -5.35 9.08 4.76
C ASP A 12 -6.69 8.58 4.18
N ALA A 13 -6.63 7.96 2.99
CA ALA A 13 -7.81 7.37 2.35
C ALA A 13 -8.36 6.21 3.18
N LEU A 14 -7.49 5.37 3.74
CA LEU A 14 -7.88 4.25 4.60
C LEU A 14 -8.55 4.76 5.87
N ILE A 15 -7.99 5.79 6.51
CA ILE A 15 -8.56 6.38 7.73
C ILE A 15 -9.97 6.93 7.45
N LYS A 16 -10.14 7.66 6.36
CA LYS A 16 -11.45 8.21 5.97
C LYS A 16 -12.45 7.09 5.70
N MET A 17 -12.00 6.01 5.07
CA MET A 17 -12.84 4.86 4.77
C MET A 17 -13.36 4.20 6.05
N PHE A 18 -12.48 3.98 7.04
CA PHE A 18 -12.86 3.38 8.32
C PHE A 18 -13.78 4.29 9.12
N ASP A 19 -13.56 5.59 9.08
CA ASP A 19 -14.42 6.56 9.78
C ASP A 19 -15.82 6.63 9.18
N ALA A 20 -15.98 6.24 7.93
CA ALA A 20 -17.28 6.23 7.24
C ALA A 20 -18.11 4.98 7.51
N LEU A 21 -17.60 4.01 8.27
CA LEU A 21 -18.32 2.77 8.58
C LEU A 21 -19.42 2.98 9.61
N PRO A 22 -20.59 2.33 9.48
CA PRO A 22 -21.01 1.56 8.30
C PRO A 22 -21.44 2.47 7.16
N PHE A 23 -21.20 2.04 5.91
CA PHE A 23 -21.58 2.84 4.73
C PHE A 23 -23.09 2.97 4.60
N THR A 24 -23.83 1.89 4.96
CA THR A 24 -25.27 1.86 4.98
C THR A 24 -25.71 1.18 6.25
N THR A 25 -26.54 1.85 7.05
CA THR A 25 -27.05 1.31 8.30
C THR A 25 -27.85 0.02 8.05
N GLY A 26 -27.56 -1.02 8.82
CA GLY A 26 -28.24 -2.31 8.72
C GLY A 26 -27.72 -3.24 7.63
N LYS A 27 -26.65 -2.87 6.92
CA LYS A 27 -26.03 -3.71 5.90
C LYS A 27 -24.55 -3.92 6.19
N PRO A 28 -24.01 -5.11 5.89
CA PRO A 28 -22.56 -5.33 6.00
C PRO A 28 -21.79 -4.41 5.08
N SER A 29 -20.65 -3.91 5.55
CA SER A 29 -19.75 -3.07 4.76
C SER A 29 -18.53 -3.87 4.34
N PHE A 30 -18.17 -3.76 3.06
CA PHE A 30 -16.97 -4.39 2.49
C PHE A 30 -16.05 -3.33 1.92
N ILE A 31 -14.79 -3.42 2.25
CA ILE A 31 -13.75 -2.53 1.72
C ILE A 31 -12.81 -3.36 0.86
N ILE A 32 -12.65 -2.95 -0.40
CA ILE A 32 -11.66 -3.57 -1.29
C ILE A 32 -10.47 -2.62 -1.37
N ALA A 33 -9.38 -3.02 -0.73
CA ALA A 33 -8.14 -2.25 -0.73
C ALA A 33 -7.28 -2.68 -1.92
N HIS A 34 -7.09 -1.78 -2.88
CA HIS A 34 -6.24 -2.05 -4.04
C HIS A 34 -4.79 -1.81 -3.64
N THR A 35 -3.96 -2.84 -3.79
CA THR A 35 -2.56 -2.79 -3.39
C THR A 35 -1.65 -3.26 -4.51
N VAL A 36 -0.39 -2.82 -4.47
CA VAL A 36 0.67 -3.28 -5.36
C VAL A 36 1.67 -4.06 -4.51
N LYS A 37 1.92 -5.32 -4.86
CA LYS A 37 2.89 -6.14 -4.15
C LYS A 37 4.28 -5.53 -4.28
N GLY A 38 4.98 -5.34 -3.15
CA GLY A 38 6.30 -4.72 -3.15
C GLY A 38 6.30 -3.21 -3.33
N LYS A 39 5.18 -2.56 -3.08
CA LYS A 39 5.03 -1.10 -3.25
C LYS A 39 6.13 -0.32 -2.56
N GLY A 40 6.72 0.62 -3.31
CA GLY A 40 7.77 1.51 -2.82
C GLY A 40 9.16 1.11 -3.23
N VAL A 41 9.35 -0.13 -3.68
CA VAL A 41 10.64 -0.62 -4.18
C VAL A 41 10.44 -1.12 -5.61
N SER A 42 10.97 -0.37 -6.58
CA SER A 42 10.65 -0.55 -7.99
C SER A 42 10.88 -1.96 -8.51
N TYR A 43 11.99 -2.60 -8.15
CA TYR A 43 12.30 -3.94 -8.64
C TYR A 43 11.47 -5.04 -7.94
N MET A 44 10.77 -4.71 -6.87
CA MET A 44 9.93 -5.66 -6.13
C MET A 44 8.46 -5.59 -6.55
N GLU A 45 8.03 -4.47 -7.14
CA GLU A 45 6.62 -4.27 -7.49
C GLU A 45 6.14 -5.32 -8.49
N ASN A 46 5.06 -6.03 -8.11
CA ASN A 46 4.42 -7.06 -8.93
C ASN A 46 5.35 -8.17 -9.42
N ASN A 47 6.41 -8.46 -8.67
CA ASN A 47 7.38 -9.50 -9.00
C ASN A 47 7.31 -10.63 -7.96
N VAL A 48 6.82 -11.78 -8.38
CA VAL A 48 6.60 -12.98 -7.54
C VAL A 48 7.88 -13.47 -6.88
N LYS A 49 9.02 -13.27 -7.51
CA LYS A 49 10.34 -13.65 -7.00
C LYS A 49 10.59 -13.17 -5.57
N TRP A 50 10.03 -12.00 -5.21
CA TRP A 50 10.27 -11.38 -3.90
C TRP A 50 9.36 -11.90 -2.79
N HIS A 51 8.45 -12.81 -3.09
CA HIS A 51 7.63 -13.45 -2.07
C HIS A 51 8.49 -14.23 -1.06
N HIS A 52 9.57 -14.86 -1.54
CA HIS A 52 10.54 -15.60 -0.71
C HIS A 52 11.98 -15.11 -0.92
N GLY A 53 12.18 -14.07 -1.72
CA GLY A 53 13.51 -13.59 -2.04
C GLY A 53 14.09 -12.69 -0.95
N VAL A 54 15.42 -12.68 -0.89
CA VAL A 54 16.16 -11.77 -0.02
C VAL A 54 17.09 -10.93 -0.91
N PRO A 55 17.06 -9.59 -0.77
CA PRO A 55 17.91 -8.73 -1.60
C PRO A 55 19.39 -8.91 -1.26
N ASN A 56 20.25 -8.79 -2.29
CA ASN A 56 21.69 -8.71 -2.08
C ASN A 56 22.06 -7.29 -1.57
N ALA A 57 23.33 -7.04 -1.28
CA ALA A 57 23.77 -5.77 -0.72
C ALA A 57 23.43 -4.57 -1.62
N THR A 58 23.62 -4.69 -2.94
CA THR A 58 23.31 -3.62 -3.89
C THR A 58 21.80 -3.36 -3.94
N GLN A 59 21.00 -4.41 -4.02
CA GLN A 59 19.53 -4.29 -4.04
C GLN A 59 19.02 -3.67 -2.75
N TYR A 60 19.59 -4.05 -1.62
CA TYR A 60 19.24 -3.50 -0.31
C TYR A 60 19.48 -1.99 -0.26
N GLU A 61 20.67 -1.55 -0.73
CA GLU A 61 20.99 -0.12 -0.79
C GLU A 61 20.05 0.65 -1.71
N ASP A 62 19.73 0.09 -2.87
CA ASP A 62 18.80 0.70 -3.82
C ASP A 62 17.39 0.83 -3.22
N ALA A 63 16.94 -0.18 -2.51
CA ALA A 63 15.64 -0.16 -1.84
C ALA A 63 15.58 0.94 -0.77
N LEU A 64 16.62 1.05 0.06
CA LEU A 64 16.69 2.10 1.07
C LEU A 64 16.69 3.49 0.44
N ARG A 65 17.41 3.66 -0.67
CA ARG A 65 17.44 4.94 -1.39
C ARG A 65 16.07 5.32 -1.92
N GLU A 66 15.36 4.38 -2.51
CA GLU A 66 14.00 4.64 -3.02
C GLU A 66 13.04 5.01 -1.90
N LEU A 67 13.09 4.31 -0.77
CA LEU A 67 12.23 4.59 0.37
C LEU A 67 12.57 5.94 1.01
N ASP A 68 13.84 6.30 1.12
CA ASP A 68 14.27 7.60 1.63
C ASP A 68 13.79 8.72 0.72
N ASN A 69 13.90 8.56 -0.60
CA ASN A 69 13.41 9.55 -1.56
C ASN A 69 11.89 9.72 -1.47
N ALA A 70 11.15 8.64 -1.28
CA ALA A 70 9.71 8.70 -1.10
C ALA A 70 9.34 9.45 0.18
N LEU A 71 10.09 9.23 1.26
CA LEU A 71 9.88 9.92 2.53
C LEU A 71 10.14 11.44 2.41
N ILE A 72 11.20 11.82 1.71
CA ILE A 72 11.51 13.23 1.44
C ILE A 72 10.36 13.88 0.66
N THR A 73 9.86 13.21 -0.37
CA THR A 73 8.75 13.72 -1.19
C THR A 73 7.48 13.92 -0.35
N VAL A 74 7.19 13.00 0.56
CA VAL A 74 6.00 13.10 1.43
C VAL A 74 6.12 14.26 2.41
N ASN A 75 7.34 14.59 2.86
CA ASN A 75 7.58 15.63 3.86
C ASN A 75 7.77 17.03 3.25
N GLU A 76 7.81 17.14 1.94
CA GLU A 76 7.82 18.42 1.25
C GLU A 76 6.41 19.00 1.17
#